data_713ab775fc7c0d6ea049498491744229
#
_entry.id   713ab775fc7c0d6ea049498491744229
#
_cell.length_a   1.000
_cell.length_b   1.000
_cell.length_c   1.000
_cell.angle_alpha   90.00
_cell.angle_beta   90.00
_cell.angle_gamma   90.00
#
_symmetry.space_group_name_H-M   'P 1'
#
loop_
_entity.id
_entity.type
_entity.pdbx_description
1 polymer ?
#
loop_
_entity_poly.entity_id
_entity_poly.type
_entity_poly.pdbx_seq_one_letter_code
_entity_poly.pdbx_strand_id
1 'polypeptide(L)'
;MGGDVEAGLAIAEMIASLSKPTVSLVLGGSHSIGGPMAVAADYSYIVPTGTMIVHPVRSNGMFIGTIQSYRNMEKTQDRITGFISRHSNISQKRLEELILNSSQLVKDVGTMLEGEDAVKEGMIDSVGGISDAMNKLLSFRIKCEKS
;
A
#
# COMPACT_ATOMS: atom_id res chain seq x y z
N MET A 1 -2.43 -5.90 -9.67
CA MET A 1 -2.30 -7.21 -9.00
C MET A 1 -0.94 -7.28 -8.34
N GLY A 2 -0.74 -8.16 -7.34
CA GLY A 2 0.54 -8.34 -6.68
C GLY A 2 1.65 -8.89 -7.59
N GLY A 3 2.83 -9.07 -7.04
CA GLY A 3 4.00 -9.51 -7.80
C GLY A 3 5.23 -9.72 -6.91
N ASP A 4 6.40 -9.50 -7.48
CA ASP A 4 7.67 -9.61 -6.79
C ASP A 4 7.82 -8.52 -5.71
N VAL A 5 8.10 -8.95 -4.47
CA VAL A 5 8.19 -8.07 -3.30
C VAL A 5 9.39 -7.13 -3.39
N GLU A 6 10.54 -7.62 -3.82
CA GLU A 6 11.75 -6.80 -3.90
C GLU A 6 11.62 -5.72 -4.96
N ALA A 7 11.07 -6.08 -6.13
CA ALA A 7 10.81 -5.11 -7.19
C ALA A 7 9.77 -4.07 -6.75
N GLY A 8 8.69 -4.49 -6.11
CA GLY A 8 7.64 -3.58 -5.64
C GLY A 8 8.10 -2.63 -4.55
N LEU A 9 8.87 -3.11 -3.57
CA LEU A 9 9.47 -2.23 -2.55
C LEU A 9 10.49 -1.27 -3.17
N ALA A 10 11.31 -1.73 -4.11
CA ALA A 10 12.26 -0.84 -4.80
C ALA A 10 11.56 0.31 -5.54
N ILE A 11 10.45 0.02 -6.22
CA ILE A 11 9.63 1.04 -6.88
C ILE A 11 9.01 1.99 -5.86
N ALA A 12 8.47 1.46 -4.75
CA ALA A 12 7.87 2.27 -3.69
C ALA A 12 8.90 3.22 -3.05
N GLU A 13 10.09 2.72 -2.71
CA GLU A 13 11.19 3.54 -2.16
C GLU A 13 11.66 4.59 -3.19
N MET A 14 11.72 4.23 -4.47
CA MET A 14 12.04 5.18 -5.53
C MET A 14 11.02 6.34 -5.57
N ILE A 15 9.72 6.04 -5.52
CA ILE A 15 8.66 7.05 -5.52
C ILE A 15 8.79 7.94 -4.27
N ALA A 16 8.92 7.32 -3.09
CA ALA A 16 9.02 8.03 -1.81
C ALA A 16 10.28 8.92 -1.70
N SER A 17 11.34 8.61 -2.45
CA SER A 17 12.60 9.37 -2.47
C SER A 17 12.65 10.48 -3.50
N LEU A 18 11.59 10.67 -4.31
CA LEU A 18 11.57 11.75 -5.31
C LEU A 18 11.56 13.12 -4.63
N SER A 19 12.38 14.04 -5.13
CA SER A 19 12.44 15.42 -4.65
C SER A 19 11.29 16.31 -5.16
N LYS A 20 10.54 15.84 -6.15
CA LYS A 20 9.37 16.54 -6.70
C LYS A 20 8.09 15.98 -6.11
N PRO A 21 7.08 16.84 -5.88
CA PRO A 21 5.79 16.40 -5.37
C PRO A 21 5.18 15.28 -6.21
N THR A 22 4.63 14.32 -5.54
CA THR A 22 4.02 13.12 -6.14
C THR A 22 2.59 12.93 -5.66
N VAL A 23 1.74 12.42 -6.54
CA VAL A 23 0.38 11.99 -6.19
C VAL A 23 0.13 10.64 -6.82
N SER A 24 -0.32 9.68 -6.03
CA SER A 24 -0.75 8.38 -6.51
C SER A 24 -2.26 8.33 -6.71
N LEU A 25 -2.72 7.51 -7.65
CA LEU A 25 -4.14 7.28 -7.90
C LEU A 25 -4.40 5.80 -8.18
N VAL A 26 -5.16 5.17 -7.31
CA VAL A 26 -5.62 3.79 -7.48
C VAL A 26 -6.92 3.80 -8.30
N LEU A 27 -6.84 3.39 -9.56
CA LEU A 27 -7.99 3.34 -10.49
C LEU A 27 -8.70 1.98 -10.52
N GLY A 28 -8.07 0.95 -10.02
CA GLY A 28 -8.58 -0.42 -10.00
C GLY A 28 -8.09 -1.15 -8.76
N GLY A 29 -7.39 -2.28 -8.94
CA GLY A 29 -6.87 -3.05 -7.81
C GLY A 29 -5.42 -2.72 -7.46
N SER A 30 -5.17 -2.30 -6.23
CA SER A 30 -3.84 -2.18 -5.63
C SER A 30 -3.67 -3.28 -4.58
N HIS A 31 -3.33 -4.48 -5.04
CA HIS A 31 -3.32 -5.68 -4.24
C HIS A 31 -1.90 -6.07 -3.82
N SER A 32 -1.75 -6.62 -2.59
CA SER A 32 -0.48 -7.16 -2.10
C SER A 32 0.63 -6.09 -2.15
N ILE A 33 1.72 -6.35 -2.88
CA ILE A 33 2.84 -5.42 -3.03
C ILE A 33 2.48 -4.11 -3.79
N GLY A 34 1.28 -4.04 -4.39
CA GLY A 34 0.72 -2.80 -4.90
C GLY A 34 0.42 -1.78 -3.79
N GLY A 35 0.13 -2.24 -2.57
CA GLY A 35 -0.14 -1.39 -1.40
C GLY A 35 0.99 -0.39 -1.11
N PRO A 36 2.24 -0.82 -0.90
CA PRO A 36 3.38 0.09 -0.76
C PRO A 36 3.51 1.13 -1.88
N MET A 37 3.33 0.72 -3.13
CA MET A 37 3.40 1.65 -4.26
C MET A 37 2.29 2.71 -4.24
N ALA A 38 1.08 2.33 -3.80
CA ALA A 38 -0.05 3.25 -3.69
C ALA A 38 0.19 4.34 -2.64
N VAL A 39 0.83 4.01 -1.52
CA VAL A 39 1.06 4.92 -0.39
C VAL A 39 2.39 5.66 -0.46
N ALA A 40 3.25 5.35 -1.43
CA ALA A 40 4.61 5.91 -1.51
C ALA A 40 4.66 7.39 -1.93
N ALA A 41 3.58 7.92 -2.51
CA ALA A 41 3.50 9.32 -2.95
C ALA A 41 3.19 10.26 -1.78
N ASP A 42 3.46 11.57 -1.96
CA ASP A 42 3.15 12.60 -0.96
C ASP A 42 1.65 12.74 -0.67
N TYR A 43 0.80 12.28 -1.59
CA TYR A 43 -0.64 12.19 -1.41
C TYR A 43 -1.23 11.09 -2.28
N SER A 44 -2.20 10.39 -1.74
CA SER A 44 -2.80 9.22 -2.38
C SER A 44 -4.30 9.35 -2.58
N TYR A 45 -4.77 8.93 -3.75
CA TYR A 45 -6.20 8.83 -4.07
C TYR A 45 -6.57 7.41 -4.46
N ILE A 46 -7.83 7.07 -4.21
CA ILE A 46 -8.47 5.85 -4.70
C ILE A 46 -9.85 6.21 -5.26
N VAL A 47 -10.23 5.63 -6.41
CA VAL A 47 -11.60 5.80 -6.89
C VAL A 47 -12.59 4.99 -6.05
N PRO A 48 -13.91 5.35 -6.01
CA PRO A 48 -14.89 4.65 -5.16
C PRO A 48 -14.92 3.13 -5.35
N THR A 49 -14.75 2.66 -6.58
CA THR A 49 -14.73 1.22 -6.95
C THR A 49 -13.32 0.61 -6.92
N GLY A 50 -12.31 1.39 -6.56
CA GLY A 50 -10.95 0.89 -6.40
C GLY A 50 -10.85 -0.05 -5.21
N THR A 51 -9.97 -1.03 -5.28
CA THR A 51 -9.79 -2.03 -4.21
C THR A 51 -8.34 -2.14 -3.78
N MET A 52 -8.13 -2.39 -2.51
CA MET A 52 -6.84 -2.78 -1.94
C MET A 52 -7.01 -4.12 -1.23
N ILE A 53 -6.08 -5.03 -1.45
CA ILE A 53 -6.05 -6.31 -0.72
C ILE A 53 -4.75 -6.39 0.05
N VAL A 54 -4.89 -6.48 1.38
CA VAL A 54 -3.79 -6.73 2.30
C VAL A 54 -3.86 -8.17 2.79
N HIS A 55 -2.76 -8.90 2.67
CA HIS A 55 -2.67 -10.32 3.04
C HIS A 55 -1.24 -10.66 3.49
N PRO A 56 -1.05 -11.77 4.24
CA PRO A 56 0.30 -12.21 4.61
C PRO A 56 1.18 -12.49 3.39
N VAL A 57 2.48 -12.28 3.55
CA VAL A 57 3.47 -12.66 2.52
C VAL A 57 3.33 -14.13 2.18
N ARG A 58 3.29 -14.43 0.89
CA ARG A 58 3.21 -15.79 0.36
C ARG A 58 4.47 -16.14 -0.40
N SER A 59 4.92 -17.37 -0.26
CA SER A 59 5.99 -17.94 -1.05
C SER A 59 5.47 -19.08 -1.90
N ASN A 60 5.77 -19.05 -3.19
CA ASN A 60 5.45 -20.14 -4.11
C ASN A 60 6.75 -20.89 -4.45
N GLY A 61 6.70 -22.23 -4.49
CA GLY A 61 7.82 -23.07 -4.85
C GLY A 61 8.17 -24.10 -3.79
N MET A 62 9.32 -24.74 -3.94
CA MET A 62 9.84 -25.70 -2.97
C MET A 62 10.28 -24.93 -1.71
N PHE A 63 9.62 -25.19 -0.61
CA PHE A 63 9.90 -24.55 0.68
C PHE A 63 10.64 -25.53 1.59
N ILE A 64 11.85 -25.18 1.98
CA ILE A 64 12.58 -25.91 3.02
C ILE A 64 12.14 -25.30 4.36
N GLY A 65 11.32 -26.05 5.12
CA GLY A 65 10.72 -25.61 6.40
C GLY A 65 11.76 -25.50 7.52
N THR A 66 12.62 -24.50 7.44
CA THR A 66 13.59 -24.19 8.49
C THR A 66 13.14 -22.97 9.31
N ILE A 67 13.64 -22.86 10.55
CA ILE A 67 13.43 -21.66 11.39
C ILE A 67 13.91 -20.40 10.64
N GLN A 68 14.97 -20.50 9.86
CA GLN A 68 15.50 -19.39 9.08
C GLN A 68 14.55 -18.94 7.98
N SER A 69 13.91 -19.88 7.30
CA SER A 69 12.91 -19.56 6.26
C SER A 69 11.71 -18.81 6.85
N TYR A 70 11.22 -19.24 8.01
CA TYR A 70 10.14 -18.56 8.73
C TYR A 70 10.56 -17.13 9.11
N ARG A 71 11.71 -16.95 9.74
CA ARG A 71 12.25 -15.63 10.11
C ARG A 71 12.43 -14.69 8.90
N ASN A 72 12.80 -15.23 7.76
CA ASN A 72 12.92 -14.42 6.54
C ASN A 72 11.55 -13.94 6.04
N MET A 73 10.52 -14.77 6.14
CA MET A 73 9.14 -14.35 5.81
C MET A 73 8.64 -13.28 6.77
N GLU A 74 8.86 -13.41 8.08
CA GLU A 74 8.53 -12.37 9.06
C GLU A 74 9.22 -11.05 8.73
N LYS A 75 10.52 -11.05 8.50
CA LYS A 75 11.27 -9.84 8.11
C LYS A 75 10.73 -9.19 6.84
N THR A 76 10.33 -10.00 5.87
CA THR A 76 9.74 -9.48 4.64
C THR A 76 8.37 -8.84 4.92
N GLN A 77 7.54 -9.48 5.76
CA GLN A 77 6.28 -8.93 6.21
C GLN A 77 6.47 -7.59 6.94
N ASP A 78 7.43 -7.52 7.88
CA ASP A 78 7.74 -6.31 8.65
C ASP A 78 8.22 -5.16 7.76
N ARG A 79 8.99 -5.45 6.71
CA ARG A 79 9.42 -4.45 5.72
C ARG A 79 8.23 -3.83 5.00
N ILE A 80 7.26 -4.65 4.59
CA ILE A 80 6.05 -4.20 3.88
C ILE A 80 5.16 -3.38 4.82
N THR A 81 4.82 -3.93 5.99
CA THR A 81 3.92 -3.24 6.95
C THR A 81 4.56 -1.98 7.51
N GLY A 82 5.85 -2.02 7.79
CA GLY A 82 6.63 -0.87 8.22
C GLY A 82 6.71 0.24 7.16
N PHE A 83 6.85 -0.12 5.88
CA PHE A 83 6.80 0.86 4.80
C PHE A 83 5.43 1.53 4.71
N ILE A 84 4.34 0.73 4.65
CA ILE A 84 2.97 1.26 4.55
C ILE A 84 2.66 2.18 5.73
N SER A 85 2.95 1.79 6.96
CA SER A 85 2.63 2.61 8.14
C SER A 85 3.47 3.89 8.25
N ARG A 86 4.65 3.95 7.65
CA ARG A 86 5.44 5.20 7.57
C ARG A 86 4.94 6.17 6.52
N HIS A 87 4.27 5.68 5.48
CA HIS A 87 3.81 6.46 4.33
C HIS A 87 2.29 6.61 4.24
N SER A 88 1.57 6.28 5.32
CA SER A 88 0.11 6.41 5.41
C SER A 88 -0.31 6.71 6.85
N ASN A 89 -1.61 6.87 7.09
CA ASN A 89 -2.15 7.15 8.42
C ASN A 89 -2.56 5.89 9.20
N ILE A 90 -2.42 4.70 8.61
CA ILE A 90 -2.72 3.44 9.31
C ILE A 90 -1.58 3.06 10.26
N SER A 91 -1.90 2.66 11.49
CA SER A 91 -0.89 2.11 12.39
C SER A 91 -0.45 0.71 11.93
N GLN A 92 0.82 0.36 12.18
CA GLN A 92 1.34 -0.96 11.85
C GLN A 92 0.50 -2.08 12.50
N LYS A 93 0.12 -1.90 13.77
CA LYS A 93 -0.74 -2.85 14.49
C LYS A 93 -2.08 -3.06 13.79
N ARG A 94 -2.75 -1.97 13.35
CA ARG A 94 -4.03 -2.08 12.65
C ARG A 94 -3.88 -2.78 11.31
N LEU A 95 -2.81 -2.49 10.58
CA LEU A 95 -2.50 -3.16 9.32
C LEU A 95 -2.28 -4.66 9.51
N GLU A 96 -1.55 -5.06 10.55
CA GLU A 96 -1.33 -6.47 10.90
C GLU A 96 -2.66 -7.17 11.27
N GLU A 97 -3.55 -6.51 12.01
CA GLU A 97 -4.90 -7.03 12.31
C GLU A 97 -5.71 -7.28 11.02
N LEU A 98 -5.66 -6.36 10.06
CA LEU A 98 -6.32 -6.51 8.75
C LEU A 98 -5.72 -7.65 7.93
N ILE A 99 -4.40 -7.79 7.94
CA ILE A 99 -3.67 -8.87 7.24
C ILE A 99 -4.06 -10.25 7.79
N LEU A 100 -4.21 -10.37 9.10
CA LEU A 100 -4.52 -11.64 9.79
C LEU A 100 -6.02 -11.93 9.91
N ASN A 101 -6.87 -11.02 9.43
CA ASN A 101 -8.31 -11.18 9.54
C ASN A 101 -8.82 -12.34 8.68
N SER A 102 -9.30 -13.39 9.36
CA SER A 102 -9.86 -14.59 8.73
C SER A 102 -11.40 -14.61 8.66
N SER A 103 -12.05 -13.50 9.07
CA SER A 103 -13.52 -13.44 9.18
C SER A 103 -14.23 -13.34 7.82
N GLN A 104 -13.54 -12.94 6.78
CA GLN A 104 -14.07 -13.02 5.42
C GLN A 104 -13.78 -14.41 4.86
N LEU A 105 -14.85 -15.14 4.50
CA LEU A 105 -14.82 -16.48 3.89
C LEU A 105 -14.21 -16.49 2.47
N VAL A 106 -13.18 -15.73 2.25
CA VAL A 106 -12.36 -15.84 1.05
C VAL A 106 -11.33 -16.92 1.32
N LYS A 107 -11.09 -17.81 0.38
CA LYS A 107 -10.14 -18.94 0.46
C LYS A 107 -8.72 -18.57 0.90
N ASP A 108 -8.46 -17.31 1.07
CA ASP A 108 -7.18 -16.72 1.42
C ASP A 108 -7.31 -15.77 2.62
N VAL A 109 -6.42 -15.93 3.58
CA VAL A 109 -6.28 -15.00 4.73
C VAL A 109 -5.96 -13.60 4.22
N GLY A 110 -6.67 -12.58 4.71
CA GLY A 110 -6.45 -11.18 4.34
C GLY A 110 -7.75 -10.39 4.25
N THR A 111 -7.62 -9.08 4.03
CA THR A 111 -8.76 -8.16 3.96
C THR A 111 -8.76 -7.41 2.64
N MET A 112 -9.93 -7.33 2.00
CA MET A 112 -10.18 -6.43 0.88
C MET A 112 -10.83 -5.14 1.42
N LEU A 113 -10.27 -4.01 1.04
CA LEU A 113 -10.77 -2.67 1.34
C LEU A 113 -11.20 -2.03 0.02
N GLU A 114 -12.43 -1.54 -0.04
CA GLU A 114 -12.91 -0.70 -1.13
C GLU A 114 -12.54 0.77 -0.88
N GLY A 115 -12.73 1.65 -1.86
CA GLY A 115 -12.24 3.02 -1.82
C GLY A 115 -12.45 3.77 -0.51
N GLU A 116 -13.70 3.82 -0.02
CA GLU A 116 -14.02 4.50 1.25
C GLU A 116 -13.40 3.80 2.48
N ASP A 117 -13.37 2.47 2.48
CA ASP A 117 -12.79 1.70 3.58
C ASP A 117 -11.27 1.89 3.64
N ALA A 118 -10.60 1.96 2.48
CA ALA A 118 -9.16 2.23 2.42
C ALA A 118 -8.80 3.60 3.02
N VAL A 119 -9.65 4.61 2.81
CA VAL A 119 -9.50 5.95 3.41
C VAL A 119 -9.83 5.91 4.91
N LYS A 120 -10.91 5.27 5.31
CA LYS A 120 -11.34 5.13 6.71
C LYS A 120 -10.30 4.41 7.56
N GLU A 121 -9.65 3.38 7.03
CA GLU A 121 -8.55 2.67 7.70
C GLU A 121 -7.23 3.46 7.68
N GLY A 122 -7.17 4.56 6.95
CA GLY A 122 -5.99 5.43 6.87
C GLY A 122 -4.90 4.93 5.93
N MET A 123 -5.21 3.98 5.04
CA MET A 123 -4.25 3.53 4.03
C MET A 123 -4.08 4.52 2.89
N ILE A 124 -5.17 5.16 2.48
CA ILE A 124 -5.21 6.16 1.40
C ILE A 124 -5.75 7.47 1.96
N ASP A 125 -5.27 8.60 1.43
CA ASP A 125 -5.65 9.92 1.96
C ASP A 125 -7.06 10.34 1.58
N SER A 126 -7.51 10.08 0.35
CA SER A 126 -8.84 10.51 -0.11
C SER A 126 -9.43 9.62 -1.19
N VAL A 127 -10.75 9.58 -1.24
CA VAL A 127 -11.48 9.10 -2.42
C VAL A 127 -11.51 10.20 -3.47
N GLY A 128 -11.18 9.87 -4.73
CA GLY A 128 -11.20 10.82 -5.83
C GLY A 128 -10.74 10.21 -7.14
N GLY A 129 -10.93 10.96 -8.22
CA GLY A 129 -10.55 10.55 -9.57
C GLY A 129 -9.33 11.29 -10.09
N ILE A 130 -9.11 11.18 -11.42
CA ILE A 130 -7.93 11.77 -12.05
C ILE A 130 -7.89 13.31 -11.93
N SER A 131 -9.06 13.96 -11.98
CA SER A 131 -9.13 15.43 -11.84
C SER A 131 -8.71 15.88 -10.45
N ASP A 132 -9.11 15.13 -9.40
CA ASP A 132 -8.72 15.42 -8.01
C ASP A 132 -7.22 15.24 -7.81
N ALA A 133 -6.66 14.15 -8.34
CA ALA A 133 -5.23 13.87 -8.29
C ALA A 133 -4.41 14.95 -9.01
N MET A 134 -4.83 15.38 -10.20
CA MET A 134 -4.18 16.44 -10.95
C MET A 134 -4.25 17.79 -10.23
N ASN A 135 -5.41 18.16 -9.69
CA ASN A 135 -5.58 19.40 -8.93
C ASN A 135 -4.70 19.40 -7.67
N LYS A 136 -4.61 18.27 -6.99
CA LYS A 136 -3.71 18.12 -5.83
C LYS A 136 -2.26 18.32 -6.22
N LEU A 137 -1.81 17.68 -7.28
CA LEU A 137 -0.43 17.80 -7.78
C LEU A 137 -0.09 19.26 -8.14
N LEU A 138 -1.01 19.95 -8.82
CA LEU A 138 -0.85 21.37 -9.15
C LEU A 138 -0.79 22.25 -7.90
N SER A 139 -1.55 21.93 -6.85
CA SER A 139 -1.54 22.68 -5.58
C SER A 139 -0.19 22.62 -4.87
N PHE A 140 0.55 21.52 -4.97
CA PHE A 140 1.91 21.43 -4.44
C PHE A 140 2.89 22.35 -5.17
N ARG A 141 2.76 22.47 -6.50
CA ARG A 141 3.61 23.34 -7.32
C ARG A 141 3.48 24.82 -6.91
N ILE A 142 2.25 25.29 -6.66
CA ILE A 142 1.99 26.67 -6.24
C ILE A 142 2.63 26.98 -4.87
N LYS A 143 2.72 26.00 -3.97
CA LYS A 143 3.37 26.17 -2.67
C LYS A 143 4.89 26.30 -2.79
N CYS A 144 5.52 25.54 -3.68
CA CYS A 144 6.96 25.62 -3.92
C CYS A 144 7.41 26.95 -4.54
N GLU A 145 6.58 27.60 -5.37
CA GLU A 145 6.89 28.90 -6.00
C GLU A 145 6.76 30.10 -5.04
N LYS A 146 6.16 29.87 -3.85
CA LYS A 146 5.95 30.92 -2.83
C LYS A 146 6.89 30.80 -1.62
N SER A 147 7.78 29.81 -1.62
CA SER A 147 8.81 29.57 -0.59
C SER A 147 10.18 29.97 -1.08
#